data_b72add8b9dbab1382fa09227abb60d81
#
_entry.id   b72add8b9dbab1382fa09227abb60d81
#
_cell.length_a   1.000
_cell.length_b   1.000
_cell.length_c   1.000
_cell.angle_alpha   90.00
_cell.angle_beta   90.00
_cell.angle_gamma   90.00
#
_symmetry.space_group_name_H-M   'P 1'
#
loop_
_entity.id
_entity.type
_entity.pdbx_description
1 polymer ?
#
loop_
_entity_poly.entity_id
_entity_poly.type
_entity_poly.pdbx_seq_one_letter_code
_entity_poly.pdbx_strand_id
1 'polypeptide(L)'
;MGIVINYPVINRLDFGVVDDKYVTLRNLRYDDITVPKGFVFDGVTVKAPFTFIFSNKNLRQGIKASCFHDWMCNHKDQYKRNYATQTLTQIWKQNGLGHIKAGIVYVCVEL
;
A
#
# COMPACT_ATOMS: atom_id res chain seq x y z
N MET A 1 -4.44 14.24 25.14
CA MET A 1 -4.04 13.92 23.95
C MET A 1 -4.80 12.83 23.42
N GLY A 2 -4.80 12.91 22.33
CA GLY A 2 -5.51 11.99 21.71
C GLY A 2 -4.99 10.63 21.74
N ILE A 3 -5.78 9.84 21.30
CA ILE A 3 -5.51 8.45 21.19
C ILE A 3 -4.37 8.27 20.24
N VAL A 4 -3.40 7.57 20.70
CA VAL A 4 -2.38 7.12 19.81
C VAL A 4 -2.95 5.91 19.09
N ILE A 5 -3.35 6.10 17.91
CA ILE A 5 -3.75 4.99 17.10
C ILE A 5 -2.50 4.51 16.42
N ASN A 6 -1.99 3.44 16.94
CA ASN A 6 -0.85 2.81 16.33
C ASN A 6 -1.33 1.89 15.23
N TYR A 7 -1.60 2.49 14.09
CA TYR A 7 -1.59 1.70 12.89
C TYR A 7 -0.14 1.62 12.48
N PRO A 8 0.49 0.47 12.54
CA PRO A 8 1.92 0.36 12.29
C PRO A 8 2.32 0.79 10.88
N VAL A 9 1.33 1.04 10.04
CA VAL A 9 1.57 1.37 8.64
C VAL A 9 1.50 2.84 8.31
N ILE A 10 0.95 3.65 9.22
CA ILE A 10 0.90 5.08 8.99
C ILE A 10 2.01 5.70 9.79
N ASN A 11 3.14 5.79 9.16
CA ASN A 11 4.27 6.48 9.76
C ASN A 11 4.28 7.89 9.23
N ARG A 12 4.09 8.86 10.13
CA ARG A 12 4.09 10.28 9.78
C ARG A 12 5.41 10.78 9.24
N LEU A 13 6.48 10.05 9.49
CA LEU A 13 7.79 10.36 8.92
C LEU A 13 7.92 9.86 7.49
N ASP A 14 7.10 8.90 7.10
CA ASP A 14 7.17 8.29 5.78
C ASP A 14 6.23 8.94 4.78
N PHE A 15 5.04 9.36 5.22
CA PHE A 15 3.99 9.78 4.29
C PHE A 15 3.34 11.08 4.72
N GLY A 16 3.10 11.95 3.73
CA GLY A 16 2.28 13.14 3.87
C GLY A 16 1.08 13.06 2.94
N VAL A 17 0.23 14.06 3.00
CA VAL A 17 -0.97 14.16 2.16
C VAL A 17 -0.88 15.44 1.34
N VAL A 18 -1.11 15.33 0.04
CA VAL A 18 -1.14 16.46 -0.89
C VAL A 18 -2.30 16.24 -1.85
N ASP A 19 -3.27 17.16 -1.85
CA ASP A 19 -4.41 17.13 -2.79
C ASP A 19 -5.10 15.77 -2.87
N ASP A 20 -5.51 15.24 -1.73
CA ASP A 20 -6.18 13.94 -1.59
C ASP A 20 -5.31 12.73 -1.93
N LYS A 21 -4.04 12.96 -2.19
CA LYS A 21 -3.09 11.88 -2.48
C LYS A 21 -2.06 11.81 -1.39
N TYR A 22 -1.34 10.70 -1.38
CA TYR A 22 -0.20 10.52 -0.46
C TYR A 22 1.10 10.86 -1.17
N VAL A 23 2.07 11.31 -0.39
CA VAL A 23 3.41 11.59 -0.90
C VAL A 23 4.43 11.02 0.07
N THR A 24 5.50 10.43 -0.46
CA THR A 24 6.60 9.94 0.37
C THR A 24 7.43 11.12 0.88
N LEU A 25 7.71 11.12 2.18
CA LEU A 25 8.47 12.18 2.84
C LEU A 25 9.95 11.87 2.93
N ARG A 26 10.32 10.63 2.63
CA ARG A 26 11.72 10.19 2.60
C ARG A 26 11.82 8.98 1.67
N ASN A 27 13.05 8.57 1.35
CA ASN A 27 13.25 7.36 0.57
C ASN A 27 12.82 6.16 1.39
N LEU A 28 12.02 5.29 0.77
CA LEU A 28 11.52 4.09 1.41
C LEU A 28 12.08 2.87 0.70
N ARG A 29 12.40 1.84 1.47
CA ARG A 29 12.95 0.63 0.90
C ARG A 29 12.22 -0.60 1.42
N TYR A 30 11.94 -1.52 0.52
CA TYR A 30 11.43 -2.86 0.83
C TYR A 30 12.14 -3.84 -0.09
N ASP A 31 12.91 -4.77 0.51
CA ASP A 31 13.71 -5.71 -0.25
C ASP A 31 14.67 -4.93 -1.19
N ASP A 32 14.63 -5.20 -2.49
CA ASP A 32 15.46 -4.49 -3.46
C ASP A 32 14.75 -3.30 -4.10
N ILE A 33 13.56 -2.95 -3.61
CA ILE A 33 12.74 -1.89 -4.17
C ILE A 33 12.94 -0.62 -3.36
N THR A 34 13.32 0.47 -4.02
CA THR A 34 13.45 1.77 -3.37
C THR A 34 12.48 2.76 -4.02
N VAL A 35 11.63 3.35 -3.20
CA VAL A 35 10.73 4.43 -3.62
C VAL A 35 11.34 5.74 -3.14
N PRO A 36 11.64 6.67 -4.06
CA PRO A 36 12.29 7.91 -3.65
C PRO A 36 11.32 8.85 -2.94
N LYS A 37 11.89 9.78 -2.17
CA LYS A 37 11.14 10.88 -1.59
C LYS A 37 10.42 11.66 -2.68
N GLY A 38 9.20 12.08 -2.39
CA GLY A 38 8.41 12.90 -3.30
C GLY A 38 7.54 12.12 -4.28
N PHE A 39 7.46 10.80 -4.14
CA PHE A 39 6.57 10.00 -4.97
C PHE A 39 5.12 10.19 -4.51
N VAL A 40 4.25 10.58 -5.43
CA VAL A 40 2.84 10.81 -5.16
C VAL A 40 2.04 9.61 -5.65
N PHE A 41 1.14 9.09 -4.81
CA PHE A 41 0.31 7.94 -5.15
C PHE A 41 -1.08 8.07 -4.50
N ASP A 42 -2.05 7.33 -5.04
CA ASP A 42 -3.45 7.49 -4.61
C ASP A 42 -3.80 6.73 -3.34
N GLY A 43 -2.98 5.82 -2.91
CA GLY A 43 -3.31 4.93 -1.80
C GLY A 43 -4.10 3.72 -2.29
N VAL A 44 -4.83 3.09 -1.36
CA VAL A 44 -5.55 1.87 -1.68
C VAL A 44 -6.90 2.21 -2.27
N THR A 45 -7.18 1.68 -3.47
CA THR A 45 -8.48 1.77 -4.10
C THR A 45 -9.05 0.36 -4.23
N VAL A 46 -10.19 0.12 -3.60
CA VAL A 46 -10.88 -1.16 -3.70
C VAL A 46 -12.17 -0.94 -4.47
N LYS A 47 -12.34 -1.70 -5.53
CA LYS A 47 -13.52 -1.59 -6.39
C LYS A 47 -14.70 -2.38 -5.84
N ALA A 48 -15.92 -1.92 -6.12
CA ALA A 48 -17.11 -2.68 -5.82
C ALA A 48 -17.09 -4.03 -6.58
N PRO A 49 -17.61 -5.11 -6.02
CA PRO A 49 -18.33 -5.20 -4.75
C PRO A 49 -17.43 -5.41 -3.52
N PHE A 50 -16.12 -5.34 -3.67
CA PHE A 50 -15.18 -5.72 -2.61
C PHE A 50 -15.01 -4.63 -1.56
N THR A 51 -15.53 -3.43 -1.80
CA THR A 51 -15.36 -2.30 -0.88
C THR A 51 -15.87 -2.59 0.53
N PHE A 52 -16.93 -3.38 0.66
CA PHE A 52 -17.51 -3.67 1.97
C PHE A 52 -16.70 -4.68 2.78
N ILE A 53 -15.76 -5.39 2.15
CA ILE A 53 -14.94 -6.39 2.82
C ILE A 53 -13.85 -5.73 3.67
N PHE A 54 -13.41 -4.55 3.24
CA PHE A 54 -12.27 -3.88 3.86
C PHE A 54 -12.74 -2.72 4.74
N SER A 55 -12.32 -2.76 6.00
CA SER A 55 -12.58 -1.67 6.94
C SER A 55 -11.64 -0.50 6.66
N ASN A 56 -11.95 0.67 7.25
CA ASN A 56 -11.03 1.80 7.18
C ASN A 56 -9.66 1.46 7.75
N LYS A 57 -9.63 0.64 8.79
CA LYS A 57 -8.37 0.15 9.35
C LYS A 57 -7.58 -0.65 8.32
N ASN A 58 -8.24 -1.55 7.59
CA ASN A 58 -7.59 -2.31 6.54
C ASN A 58 -6.99 -1.40 5.47
N LEU A 59 -7.74 -0.38 5.04
CA LEU A 59 -7.27 0.53 4.01
C LEU A 59 -6.04 1.31 4.47
N ARG A 60 -6.03 1.74 5.73
CA ARG A 60 -4.86 2.43 6.28
C ARG A 60 -3.65 1.52 6.37
N GLN A 61 -3.85 0.26 6.72
CA GLN A 61 -2.77 -0.73 6.75
C GLN A 61 -2.16 -0.97 5.38
N GLY A 62 -2.87 -0.63 4.32
CA GLY A 62 -2.40 -0.83 2.95
C GLY A 62 -1.69 0.37 2.33
N ILE A 63 -1.52 1.48 3.04
CA ILE A 63 -0.92 2.68 2.45
C ILE A 63 0.51 2.42 1.98
N LYS A 64 1.35 1.85 2.82
CA LYS A 64 2.72 1.52 2.45
C LYS A 64 2.75 0.50 1.31
N ALA A 65 1.90 -0.50 1.39
CA ALA A 65 1.80 -1.53 0.36
C ALA A 65 1.42 -0.91 -0.98
N SER A 66 0.45 0.00 -1.00
CA SER A 66 0.04 0.67 -2.23
C SER A 66 1.13 1.56 -2.80
N CYS A 67 1.92 2.18 -1.95
CA CYS A 67 3.06 3.00 -2.38
C CYS A 67 4.04 2.17 -3.22
N PHE A 68 4.47 1.03 -2.71
CA PHE A 68 5.40 0.16 -3.42
C PHE A 68 4.76 -0.44 -4.67
N HIS A 69 3.50 -0.84 -4.57
CA HIS A 69 2.78 -1.38 -5.72
C HIS A 69 2.69 -0.37 -6.85
N ASP A 70 2.29 0.87 -6.55
CA ASP A 70 2.16 1.90 -7.57
C ASP A 70 3.51 2.25 -8.20
N TRP A 71 4.56 2.30 -7.39
CA TRP A 71 5.91 2.53 -7.90
C TRP A 71 6.32 1.43 -8.87
N MET A 72 6.10 0.17 -8.50
CA MET A 72 6.45 -0.96 -9.35
C MET A 72 5.63 -0.97 -10.63
N CYS A 73 4.34 -0.63 -10.56
CA CYS A 73 3.48 -0.56 -11.74
C CYS A 73 3.90 0.55 -12.69
N ASN A 74 4.50 1.63 -12.19
CA ASN A 74 5.04 2.69 -13.02
C ASN A 74 6.40 2.37 -13.62
N HIS A 75 6.97 1.23 -13.24
CA HIS A 75 8.28 0.78 -13.72
C HIS A 75 8.18 -0.66 -14.24
N LYS A 76 7.27 -0.87 -15.18
CA LYS A 76 6.96 -2.21 -15.71
C LYS A 76 8.14 -2.87 -16.42
N ASP A 77 9.07 -2.08 -16.87
CA ASP A 77 10.31 -2.58 -17.48
C ASP A 77 11.23 -3.26 -16.48
N GLN A 78 11.08 -2.94 -15.19
CA GLN A 78 11.90 -3.49 -14.12
C GLN A 78 11.17 -4.54 -13.28
N TYR A 79 9.84 -4.44 -13.18
CA TYR A 79 9.06 -5.27 -12.27
C TYR A 79 7.91 -5.94 -13.01
N LYS A 80 7.81 -7.27 -12.85
CA LYS A 80 6.68 -8.01 -13.38
C LYS A 80 5.41 -7.72 -12.56
N ARG A 81 4.26 -7.81 -13.22
CA ARG A 81 2.98 -7.55 -12.60
C ARG A 81 2.73 -8.43 -11.37
N ASN A 82 2.98 -9.73 -11.48
CA ASN A 82 2.74 -10.63 -10.36
C ASN A 82 3.69 -10.34 -9.19
N TYR A 83 4.90 -9.90 -9.46
CA TYR A 83 5.82 -9.49 -8.40
C TYR A 83 5.29 -8.25 -7.67
N ALA A 84 4.76 -7.30 -8.42
CA ALA A 84 4.14 -6.10 -7.82
C ALA A 84 2.95 -6.50 -6.94
N THR A 85 2.12 -7.43 -7.39
CA THR A 85 0.96 -7.91 -6.62
C THR A 85 1.40 -8.67 -5.37
N GLN A 86 2.41 -9.52 -5.48
CA GLN A 86 2.97 -10.22 -4.32
C GLN A 86 3.51 -9.23 -3.28
N THR A 87 4.23 -8.22 -3.74
CA THR A 87 4.79 -7.19 -2.85
C THR A 87 3.67 -6.45 -2.13
N LEU A 88 2.62 -6.06 -2.84
CA LEU A 88 1.45 -5.43 -2.26
C LEU A 88 0.86 -6.28 -1.13
N THR A 89 0.58 -7.53 -1.39
CA THR A 89 -0.05 -8.40 -0.40
C THR A 89 0.88 -8.72 0.76
N GLN A 90 2.16 -8.90 0.52
CA GLN A 90 3.13 -9.19 1.57
C GLN A 90 3.28 -8.02 2.54
N ILE A 91 3.45 -6.81 2.01
CA ILE A 91 3.58 -5.63 2.87
C ILE A 91 2.28 -5.40 3.64
N TRP A 92 1.15 -5.55 2.98
CA TRP A 92 -0.15 -5.36 3.63
C TRP A 92 -0.36 -6.37 4.75
N LYS A 93 0.01 -7.64 4.54
CA LYS A 93 -0.05 -8.66 5.60
C LYS A 93 0.87 -8.33 6.76
N GLN A 94 2.08 -7.88 6.49
CA GLN A 94 3.01 -7.46 7.54
C GLN A 94 2.43 -6.34 8.39
N ASN A 95 1.57 -5.54 7.79
CA ASN A 95 0.95 -4.41 8.46
C ASN A 95 -0.42 -4.72 9.02
N GLY A 96 -0.82 -5.98 9.05
CA GLY A 96 -1.98 -6.43 9.80
C GLY A 96 -3.13 -7.00 9.00
N LEU A 97 -3.06 -7.02 7.67
CA LEU A 97 -4.14 -7.61 6.87
C LEU A 97 -4.13 -9.13 7.04
N GLY A 98 -5.30 -9.70 7.28
CA GLY A 98 -5.41 -11.15 7.43
C GLY A 98 -5.17 -11.90 6.12
N HIS A 99 -4.84 -13.18 6.23
CA HIS A 99 -4.50 -14.00 5.05
C HIS A 99 -5.64 -14.12 4.06
N ILE A 100 -6.88 -14.23 4.54
CA ILE A 100 -8.04 -14.37 3.65
C ILE A 100 -8.22 -13.12 2.82
N LYS A 101 -8.19 -11.95 3.46
CA LYS A 101 -8.32 -10.68 2.75
C LYS A 101 -7.15 -10.43 1.80
N ALA A 102 -5.95 -10.83 2.20
CA ALA A 102 -4.78 -10.73 1.32
C ALA A 102 -4.95 -11.58 0.06
N GLY A 103 -5.51 -12.76 0.19
CA GLY A 103 -5.83 -13.60 -0.97
C GLY A 103 -6.85 -12.95 -1.88
N ILE A 104 -7.87 -12.30 -1.34
CA ILE A 104 -8.85 -11.57 -2.12
C ILE A 104 -8.19 -10.42 -2.87
N VAL A 105 -7.33 -9.67 -2.21
CA VAL A 105 -6.58 -8.58 -2.85
C VAL A 105 -5.76 -9.11 -4.02
N TYR A 106 -5.05 -10.21 -3.81
CA TYR A 106 -4.22 -10.80 -4.86
C TYR A 106 -5.06 -11.12 -6.11
N VAL A 107 -6.17 -11.80 -5.90
CA VAL A 107 -7.04 -12.18 -7.02
C VAL A 107 -7.60 -10.94 -7.72
N CYS A 108 -8.07 -9.95 -6.96
CA CYS A 108 -8.66 -8.75 -7.55
C CYS A 108 -7.66 -7.94 -8.36
N VAL A 109 -6.42 -7.83 -7.88
CA VAL A 109 -5.40 -7.03 -8.57
C VAL A 109 -4.91 -7.75 -9.83
N GLU A 110 -4.88 -9.09 -9.81
CA GLU A 110 -4.43 -9.85 -10.97
C GLU A 110 -5.52 -10.03 -12.04
N LEU A 111 -6.76 -9.72 -11.72
CA LEU A 111 -7.80 -9.68 -12.71
C LEU A 111 -7.60 -8.51 -13.66
#